data_7d23878b8b2785e3f97e1043e332762e
#
_entry.id   7d23878b8b2785e3f97e1043e332762e
#
_cell.length_a   1.000
_cell.length_b   1.000
_cell.length_c   1.000
_cell.angle_alpha   90.00
_cell.angle_beta   90.00
_cell.angle_gamma   90.00
#
_symmetry.space_group_name_H-M   'P 1'
#
loop_
_entity.id
_entity.type
_entity.pdbx_description
1 polymer ?
#
loop_
_entity_poly.entity_id
_entity_poly.type
_entity_poly.pdbx_seq_one_letter_code
_entity_poly.pdbx_strand_id
1 'polypeptide(L)'
;QVGPESAGSSPGPACYGCGGPLTVTDVNLLLGFMDEMRADIPLDRTAAEARLDELIQEIGEEVNREELLDGLRKIAIGHMAEALRQVSTRDGYDCRDHTLVAFGGAGPQHACALASELGMKKILIPADAGLLSAWGLHQAADREIKVKQVLKLLDDSIGEELDQLREGRRIHRSLFELRLK
;
A
#
# COMPACT_ATOMS: atom_id res chain seq x y z
N GLN A 1 0.48 0.70 -18.48
CA GLN A 1 1.28 0.39 -17.26
C GLN A 1 0.34 0.37 -16.05
N VAL A 2 0.48 -0.62 -15.16
CA VAL A 2 -0.27 -0.72 -13.90
C VAL A 2 0.60 -0.21 -12.75
N GLY A 3 0.25 0.98 -12.22
CA GLY A 3 1.01 1.65 -11.16
C GLY A 3 2.44 2.07 -11.57
N PRO A 4 3.25 2.57 -10.63
CA PRO A 4 2.92 2.93 -9.26
C PRO A 4 2.26 4.33 -9.11
N GLU A 5 2.05 5.04 -10.20
CA GLU A 5 1.50 6.40 -10.17
C GLU A 5 0.06 6.42 -9.65
N SER A 6 -0.25 7.42 -8.84
CA SER A 6 -1.60 7.65 -8.31
C SER A 6 -2.28 8.78 -9.08
N ALA A 7 -3.54 8.56 -9.46
CA ALA A 7 -4.37 9.63 -10.02
C ALA A 7 -4.80 10.68 -8.98
N GLY A 8 -4.49 10.44 -7.71
CA GLY A 8 -4.89 11.32 -6.61
C GLY A 8 -6.40 11.39 -6.43
N SER A 9 -6.88 12.51 -5.89
CA SER A 9 -8.30 12.81 -5.75
C SER A 9 -8.84 13.72 -6.86
N SER A 10 -7.97 14.38 -7.59
CA SER A 10 -8.30 15.26 -8.71
C SER A 10 -7.21 15.14 -9.79
N PRO A 11 -7.52 14.65 -11.00
CA PRO A 11 -8.84 14.22 -11.46
C PRO A 11 -9.35 12.93 -10.79
N GLY A 12 -8.49 12.13 -10.16
CA GLY A 12 -8.83 10.87 -9.53
C GLY A 12 -9.09 9.74 -10.53
N PRO A 13 -9.66 8.61 -10.07
CA PRO A 13 -10.17 7.54 -10.92
C PRO A 13 -11.20 8.04 -11.95
N ALA A 14 -11.33 7.35 -13.07
CA ALA A 14 -12.32 7.68 -14.08
C ALA A 14 -13.75 7.74 -13.52
N CYS A 15 -14.07 6.80 -12.63
CA CYS A 15 -15.38 6.70 -11.97
C CYS A 15 -15.71 7.88 -11.04
N TYR A 16 -14.77 8.79 -10.77
CA TYR A 16 -15.10 10.03 -10.04
C TYR A 16 -15.74 11.10 -10.95
N GLY A 17 -15.84 10.84 -12.26
CA GLY A 17 -16.50 11.73 -13.22
C GLY A 17 -15.73 13.02 -13.54
N CYS A 18 -14.48 13.14 -13.09
CA CYS A 18 -13.64 14.33 -13.32
C CYS A 18 -12.64 14.19 -14.48
N GLY A 19 -12.86 13.24 -15.39
CA GLY A 19 -12.00 13.02 -16.56
C GLY A 19 -10.69 12.31 -16.26
N GLY A 20 -10.59 11.62 -15.16
CA GLY A 20 -9.40 10.87 -14.78
C GLY A 20 -9.09 9.65 -15.65
N PRO A 21 -7.91 9.03 -15.49
CA PRO A 21 -7.52 7.81 -16.19
C PRO A 21 -8.24 6.58 -15.62
N LEU A 22 -8.15 5.46 -16.36
CA LEU A 22 -8.52 4.15 -15.83
C LEU A 22 -7.55 3.76 -14.70
N THR A 23 -8.08 3.41 -13.55
CA THR A 23 -7.30 3.05 -12.36
C THR A 23 -7.72 1.71 -11.78
N VAL A 24 -7.01 1.21 -10.77
CA VAL A 24 -7.39 0.00 -10.02
C VAL A 24 -8.76 0.15 -9.34
N THR A 25 -9.15 1.38 -8.97
CA THR A 25 -10.48 1.66 -8.42
C THR A 25 -11.56 1.37 -9.46
N ASP A 26 -11.37 1.82 -10.70
CA ASP A 26 -12.29 1.57 -11.80
C ASP A 26 -12.38 0.08 -12.12
N VAL A 27 -11.24 -0.62 -12.14
CA VAL A 27 -11.19 -2.07 -12.33
C VAL A 27 -11.99 -2.80 -11.26
N ASN A 28 -11.84 -2.41 -9.98
CA ASN A 28 -12.61 -2.99 -8.88
C ASN A 28 -14.11 -2.69 -8.99
N LEU A 29 -14.48 -1.49 -9.42
CA LEU A 29 -15.87 -1.10 -9.68
C LEU A 29 -16.47 -1.97 -10.78
N LEU A 30 -15.79 -2.11 -11.91
CA LEU A 30 -16.25 -2.86 -13.08
C LEU A 30 -16.35 -4.37 -12.81
N LEU A 31 -15.46 -4.90 -11.98
CA LEU A 31 -15.50 -6.29 -11.50
C LEU A 31 -16.52 -6.54 -10.36
N GLY A 32 -17.20 -5.50 -9.86
CA GLY A 32 -18.22 -5.63 -8.83
C GLY A 32 -17.68 -5.77 -7.40
N PHE A 33 -16.40 -5.45 -7.15
CA PHE A 33 -15.83 -5.39 -5.79
C PHE A 33 -16.19 -4.11 -5.04
N MET A 34 -16.77 -3.13 -5.73
CA MET A 34 -17.29 -1.90 -5.15
C MET A 34 -18.76 -1.77 -5.48
N ASP A 35 -19.56 -1.38 -4.48
CA ASP A 35 -20.99 -1.11 -4.61
C ASP A 35 -21.20 0.41 -4.77
N GLU A 36 -21.68 0.83 -5.93
CA GLU A 36 -21.93 2.25 -6.24
C GLU A 36 -22.94 2.88 -5.28
N MET A 37 -23.91 2.07 -4.80
CA MET A 37 -24.97 2.53 -3.89
C MET A 37 -24.48 2.75 -2.45
N ARG A 38 -23.33 2.18 -2.09
CA ARG A 38 -22.74 2.26 -0.75
C ARG A 38 -21.46 3.08 -0.69
N ALA A 39 -21.05 3.64 -1.82
CA ALA A 39 -19.91 4.53 -1.88
C ALA A 39 -20.27 5.89 -1.23
N ASP A 40 -19.34 6.45 -0.44
CA ASP A 40 -19.52 7.75 0.21
C ASP A 40 -19.59 8.91 -0.81
N ILE A 41 -19.11 8.67 -2.03
CA ILE A 41 -19.15 9.60 -3.16
C ILE A 41 -19.88 8.94 -4.32
N PRO A 42 -20.63 9.70 -5.14
CA PRO A 42 -21.23 9.17 -6.36
C PRO A 42 -20.15 8.61 -7.30
N LEU A 43 -20.33 7.37 -7.76
CA LEU A 43 -19.43 6.75 -8.71
C LEU A 43 -20.09 6.70 -10.09
N ASP A 44 -19.35 7.13 -11.10
CA ASP A 44 -19.77 7.07 -12.51
C ASP A 44 -19.16 5.83 -13.19
N ARG A 45 -19.92 4.73 -13.20
CA ARG A 45 -19.54 3.49 -13.88
C ARG A 45 -19.34 3.72 -15.38
N THR A 46 -20.15 4.59 -16.00
CA THR A 46 -20.07 4.85 -17.44
C THR A 46 -18.74 5.50 -17.81
N ALA A 47 -18.24 6.40 -16.97
CA ALA A 47 -16.92 6.99 -17.18
C ALA A 47 -15.80 5.95 -17.10
N ALA A 48 -15.89 5.00 -16.16
CA ALA A 48 -14.93 3.90 -16.05
C ALA A 48 -15.00 2.96 -17.28
N GLU A 49 -16.21 2.64 -17.75
CA GLU A 49 -16.43 1.83 -18.95
C GLU A 49 -15.85 2.50 -20.20
N ALA A 50 -16.05 3.80 -20.37
CA ALA A 50 -15.51 4.56 -21.49
C ALA A 50 -13.96 4.50 -21.53
N ARG A 51 -13.30 4.64 -20.37
CA ARG A 51 -11.84 4.54 -20.28
C ARG A 51 -11.33 3.12 -20.55
N LEU A 52 -12.09 2.10 -20.16
CA LEU A 52 -11.75 0.72 -20.49
C LEU A 52 -11.88 0.47 -22.00
N ASP A 53 -12.94 1.01 -22.64
CA ASP A 53 -13.14 0.88 -24.08
C ASP A 53 -12.03 1.57 -24.89
N GLU A 54 -11.58 2.76 -24.44
CA GLU A 54 -10.43 3.45 -25.02
C GLU A 54 -9.16 2.55 -24.94
N LEU A 55 -8.90 1.94 -23.79
CA LEU A 55 -7.76 1.04 -23.61
C LEU A 55 -7.85 -0.18 -24.54
N ILE A 56 -9.04 -0.80 -24.68
CA ILE A 56 -9.25 -1.94 -25.57
C ILE A 56 -8.98 -1.53 -27.03
N GLN A 57 -9.43 -0.34 -27.45
CA GLN A 57 -9.16 0.19 -28.79
C GLN A 57 -7.66 0.44 -29.03
N GLU A 58 -6.94 0.94 -28.03
CA GLU A 58 -5.48 1.14 -28.13
C GLU A 58 -4.71 -0.18 -28.27
N ILE A 59 -5.17 -1.27 -27.63
CA ILE A 59 -4.55 -2.59 -27.75
C ILE A 59 -4.75 -3.16 -29.18
N GLY A 60 -5.86 -2.84 -29.84
CA GLY A 60 -6.10 -3.15 -31.26
C GLY A 60 -6.33 -4.62 -31.60
N GLU A 61 -6.44 -5.50 -30.61
CA GLU A 61 -6.71 -6.93 -30.73
C GLU A 61 -8.13 -7.25 -30.24
N GLU A 62 -8.66 -8.43 -30.60
CA GLU A 62 -9.89 -8.96 -29.99
C GLU A 62 -9.63 -9.35 -28.54
N VAL A 63 -9.78 -8.40 -27.62
CA VAL A 63 -9.53 -8.57 -26.18
C VAL A 63 -10.85 -8.86 -25.48
N ASN A 64 -10.87 -9.96 -24.71
CA ASN A 64 -11.98 -10.22 -23.82
C ASN A 64 -11.94 -9.25 -22.65
N ARG A 65 -13.03 -8.48 -22.48
CA ARG A 65 -13.17 -7.43 -21.48
C ARG A 65 -12.96 -7.94 -20.05
N GLU A 66 -13.54 -9.09 -19.70
CA GLU A 66 -13.42 -9.68 -18.36
C GLU A 66 -12.01 -10.17 -18.10
N GLU A 67 -11.39 -10.82 -19.08
CA GLU A 67 -10.00 -11.29 -19.00
C GLU A 67 -9.02 -10.13 -18.82
N LEU A 68 -9.25 -9.01 -19.51
CA LEU A 68 -8.44 -7.80 -19.36
C LEU A 68 -8.56 -7.23 -17.95
N LEU A 69 -9.77 -7.06 -17.43
CA LEU A 69 -10.00 -6.56 -16.07
C LEU A 69 -9.37 -7.45 -15.02
N ASP A 70 -9.54 -8.77 -15.13
CA ASP A 70 -8.91 -9.74 -14.25
C ASP A 70 -7.37 -9.69 -14.34
N GLY A 71 -6.84 -9.54 -15.54
CA GLY A 71 -5.41 -9.39 -15.78
C GLY A 71 -4.84 -8.14 -15.11
N LEU A 72 -5.48 -6.99 -15.29
CA LEU A 72 -5.09 -5.73 -14.66
C LEU A 72 -5.12 -5.84 -13.13
N ARG A 73 -6.15 -6.48 -12.58
CA ARG A 73 -6.27 -6.71 -11.15
C ARG A 73 -5.18 -7.65 -10.63
N LYS A 74 -4.88 -8.74 -11.33
CA LYS A 74 -3.81 -9.68 -10.98
C LYS A 74 -2.44 -8.99 -10.94
N ILE A 75 -2.14 -8.12 -11.91
CA ILE A 75 -0.90 -7.34 -11.94
C ILE A 75 -0.82 -6.43 -10.71
N ALA A 76 -1.91 -5.73 -10.37
CA ALA A 76 -1.94 -4.87 -9.20
C ALA A 76 -1.71 -5.66 -7.89
N ILE A 77 -2.35 -6.82 -7.72
CA ILE A 77 -2.15 -7.71 -6.58
C ILE A 77 -0.70 -8.21 -6.53
N GLY A 78 -0.13 -8.60 -7.67
CA GLY A 78 1.26 -9.04 -7.77
C GLY A 78 2.25 -7.96 -7.30
N HIS A 79 2.06 -6.70 -7.73
CA HIS A 79 2.88 -5.58 -7.28
C HIS A 79 2.78 -5.34 -5.76
N MET A 80 1.56 -5.40 -5.20
CA MET A 80 1.35 -5.28 -3.75
C MET A 80 2.01 -6.43 -2.99
N ALA A 81 1.88 -7.66 -3.48
CA ALA A 81 2.49 -8.84 -2.88
C ALA A 81 4.01 -8.74 -2.88
N GLU A 82 4.59 -8.31 -4.01
CA GLU A 82 6.04 -8.13 -4.11
C GLU A 82 6.57 -7.08 -3.14
N ALA A 83 5.89 -5.96 -2.99
CA ALA A 83 6.25 -4.93 -2.01
C ALA A 83 6.24 -5.49 -0.57
N LEU A 84 5.26 -6.30 -0.20
CA LEU A 84 5.19 -6.95 1.11
C LEU A 84 6.28 -8.00 1.29
N ARG A 85 6.58 -8.82 0.25
CA ARG A 85 7.69 -9.78 0.29
C ARG A 85 9.02 -9.08 0.51
N GLN A 86 9.28 -7.98 -0.20
CA GLN A 86 10.53 -7.24 -0.07
C GLN A 86 10.74 -6.72 1.36
N VAL A 87 9.72 -6.15 1.99
CA VAL A 87 9.81 -5.67 3.37
C VAL A 87 10.01 -6.84 4.34
N SER A 88 9.21 -7.89 4.22
CA SER A 88 9.26 -9.06 5.09
C SER A 88 10.61 -9.79 4.98
N THR A 89 11.08 -10.06 3.76
CA THR A 89 12.35 -10.75 3.51
C THR A 89 13.55 -9.92 3.99
N ARG A 90 13.53 -8.60 3.79
CA ARG A 90 14.57 -7.71 4.28
C ARG A 90 14.73 -7.79 5.80
N ASP A 91 13.61 -7.94 6.50
CA ASP A 91 13.59 -8.03 7.96
C ASP A 91 13.70 -9.49 8.46
N GLY A 92 13.89 -10.46 7.54
CA GLY A 92 14.13 -11.87 7.87
C GLY A 92 12.85 -12.67 8.20
N TYR A 93 11.68 -12.17 7.85
CA TYR A 93 10.40 -12.82 8.15
C TYR A 93 9.78 -13.50 6.91
N ASP A 94 9.08 -14.61 7.14
CA ASP A 94 8.23 -15.25 6.13
C ASP A 94 6.79 -14.73 6.27
N CYS A 95 6.25 -14.17 5.19
CA CYS A 95 4.87 -13.67 5.18
C CYS A 95 3.85 -14.75 5.58
N ARG A 96 4.10 -16.02 5.25
CA ARG A 96 3.18 -17.14 5.50
C ARG A 96 2.90 -17.38 6.98
N ASP A 97 3.82 -16.99 7.86
CA ASP A 97 3.71 -17.17 9.31
C ASP A 97 3.01 -16.00 10.00
N HIS A 98 2.62 -14.98 9.22
CA HIS A 98 2.04 -13.74 9.75
C HIS A 98 0.56 -13.62 9.42
N THR A 99 -0.10 -12.68 10.08
CA THR A 99 -1.47 -12.25 9.80
C THR A 99 -1.44 -10.97 8.97
N LEU A 100 -2.15 -10.96 7.84
CA LEU A 100 -2.34 -9.75 7.05
C LEU A 100 -3.31 -8.82 7.77
N VAL A 101 -2.85 -7.64 8.16
CA VAL A 101 -3.73 -6.58 8.70
C VAL A 101 -4.06 -5.62 7.57
N ALA A 102 -5.32 -5.58 7.15
CA ALA A 102 -5.79 -4.71 6.08
C ALA A 102 -6.60 -3.53 6.64
N PHE A 103 -6.19 -2.32 6.31
CA PHE A 103 -6.84 -1.09 6.75
C PHE A 103 -6.75 0.01 5.69
N GLY A 104 -7.39 1.15 5.94
CA GLY A 104 -7.60 2.21 4.96
C GLY A 104 -8.82 1.95 4.08
N GLY A 105 -9.18 2.90 3.21
CA GLY A 105 -10.37 2.81 2.37
C GLY A 105 -10.32 1.67 1.34
N ALA A 106 -9.20 1.50 0.66
CA ALA A 106 -9.05 0.50 -0.41
C ALA A 106 -8.40 -0.83 0.06
N GLY A 107 -7.63 -0.82 1.15
CA GLY A 107 -6.87 -1.99 1.63
C GLY A 107 -7.70 -3.27 1.76
N PRO A 108 -8.86 -3.24 2.44
CA PRO A 108 -9.70 -4.42 2.62
C PRO A 108 -10.18 -5.08 1.33
N GLN A 109 -10.38 -4.32 0.24
CA GLN A 109 -10.83 -4.84 -1.05
C GLN A 109 -9.85 -5.82 -1.68
N HIS A 110 -8.57 -5.67 -1.39
CA HIS A 110 -7.50 -6.51 -1.94
C HIS A 110 -7.04 -7.61 -0.99
N ALA A 111 -7.46 -7.57 0.27
CA ALA A 111 -6.90 -8.38 1.35
C ALA A 111 -6.95 -9.89 1.08
N CYS A 112 -8.08 -10.41 0.59
CA CYS A 112 -8.23 -11.84 0.31
C CYS A 112 -7.30 -12.31 -0.82
N ALA A 113 -7.28 -11.57 -1.94
CA ALA A 113 -6.44 -11.91 -3.08
C ALA A 113 -4.95 -11.81 -2.71
N LEU A 114 -4.58 -10.78 -1.96
CA LEU A 114 -3.22 -10.55 -1.50
C LEU A 114 -2.75 -11.61 -0.51
N ALA A 115 -3.59 -12.00 0.45
CA ALA A 115 -3.28 -13.09 1.38
C ALA A 115 -3.09 -14.43 0.65
N SER A 116 -3.94 -14.71 -0.35
CA SER A 116 -3.81 -15.90 -1.20
C SER A 116 -2.50 -15.90 -1.97
N GLU A 117 -2.13 -14.78 -2.58
CA GLU A 117 -0.89 -14.60 -3.34
C GLU A 117 0.36 -14.75 -2.45
N LEU A 118 0.29 -14.32 -1.20
CA LEU A 118 1.37 -14.43 -0.20
C LEU A 118 1.37 -15.76 0.57
N GLY A 119 0.36 -16.62 0.38
CA GLY A 119 0.19 -17.85 1.15
C GLY A 119 -0.15 -17.62 2.63
N MET A 120 -0.67 -16.44 2.98
CA MET A 120 -1.08 -16.10 4.34
C MET A 120 -2.44 -16.72 4.67
N LYS A 121 -2.57 -17.25 5.89
CA LYS A 121 -3.78 -17.99 6.30
C LYS A 121 -4.77 -17.14 7.11
N LYS A 122 -4.35 -15.96 7.55
CA LYS A 122 -5.15 -15.11 8.42
C LYS A 122 -5.15 -13.68 7.90
N ILE A 123 -6.35 -13.09 7.90
CA ILE A 123 -6.58 -11.69 7.59
C ILE A 123 -7.30 -11.08 8.78
N LEU A 124 -6.85 -9.92 9.22
CA LEU A 124 -7.50 -9.09 10.22
C LEU A 124 -7.94 -7.78 9.55
N ILE A 125 -9.22 -7.51 9.56
CA ILE A 125 -9.79 -6.24 9.13
C ILE A 125 -10.44 -5.62 10.37
N PRO A 126 -9.85 -4.55 10.95
CA PRO A 126 -10.45 -3.85 12.08
C PRO A 126 -11.82 -3.26 11.73
N ALA A 127 -12.72 -3.16 12.71
CA ALA A 127 -14.06 -2.58 12.49
C ALA A 127 -13.98 -1.16 11.89
N ASP A 128 -13.02 -0.36 12.37
CA ASP A 128 -12.79 1.01 11.90
C ASP A 128 -11.63 1.10 10.89
N ALA A 129 -11.48 0.08 10.04
CA ALA A 129 -10.37 -0.02 9.10
C ALA A 129 -10.17 1.26 8.27
N GLY A 130 -11.24 1.91 7.82
CA GLY A 130 -11.20 3.16 7.06
C GLY A 130 -10.62 4.36 7.82
N LEU A 131 -10.74 4.38 9.15
CA LEU A 131 -10.29 5.46 10.02
C LEU A 131 -8.98 5.16 10.76
N LEU A 132 -8.44 3.96 10.63
CA LEU A 132 -7.32 3.49 11.43
C LEU A 132 -6.06 4.35 11.24
N SER A 133 -5.82 4.86 10.03
CA SER A 133 -4.70 5.76 9.75
C SER A 133 -4.84 7.10 10.49
N ALA A 134 -6.03 7.69 10.51
CA ALA A 134 -6.30 8.92 11.24
C ALA A 134 -6.18 8.72 12.76
N TRP A 135 -6.69 7.60 13.26
CA TRP A 135 -6.56 7.24 14.66
C TRP A 135 -5.09 7.00 15.05
N GLY A 136 -4.33 6.31 14.21
CA GLY A 136 -2.89 6.12 14.41
C GLY A 136 -2.11 7.42 14.44
N LEU A 137 -2.45 8.37 13.57
CA LEU A 137 -1.86 9.71 13.58
C LEU A 137 -2.18 10.47 14.87
N HIS A 138 -3.43 10.37 15.36
CA HIS A 138 -3.83 10.97 16.64
C HIS A 138 -3.07 10.40 17.85
N GLN A 139 -2.72 9.11 17.80
CA GLN A 139 -1.96 8.43 18.86
C GLN A 139 -0.43 8.56 18.69
N ALA A 140 0.03 9.08 17.57
CA ALA A 140 1.45 9.20 17.29
C ALA A 140 2.09 10.24 18.23
N ALA A 141 3.16 9.82 18.91
CA ALA A 141 3.97 10.76 19.68
C ALA A 141 4.88 11.57 18.74
N ASP A 142 5.15 12.81 19.11
CA ASP A 142 6.14 13.64 18.44
C ASP A 142 7.50 12.93 18.46
N ARG A 143 8.10 12.75 17.28
CA ARG A 143 9.40 12.11 17.13
C ARG A 143 10.35 13.03 16.42
N GLU A 144 11.48 13.29 17.05
CA GLU A 144 12.63 13.90 16.38
C GLU A 144 13.63 12.80 15.99
N ILE A 145 13.90 12.64 14.70
CA ILE A 145 14.88 11.67 14.21
C ILE A 145 16.15 12.44 13.86
N LYS A 146 17.27 12.12 14.52
CA LYS A 146 18.59 12.61 14.16
C LYS A 146 19.43 11.45 13.65
N VAL A 147 19.98 11.61 12.46
CA VAL A 147 20.89 10.64 11.86
C VAL A 147 22.30 11.24 11.90
N LYS A 148 23.24 10.52 12.51
CA LYS A 148 24.67 10.86 12.49
C LYS A 148 25.43 9.73 11.83
N GLN A 149 26.20 10.03 10.81
CA GLN A 149 27.10 9.07 10.19
C GLN A 149 28.40 9.00 10.99
N VAL A 150 28.77 7.78 11.42
CA VAL A 150 30.03 7.50 12.10
C VAL A 150 30.90 6.68 11.14
N LEU A 151 31.91 7.32 10.56
CA LEU A 151 32.87 6.68 9.64
C LEU A 151 34.14 6.30 10.43
N LYS A 152 34.01 5.31 11.33
CA LYS A 152 35.11 4.75 12.13
C LYS A 152 35.12 3.25 12.06
N LEU A 153 36.29 2.65 12.30
CA LEU A 153 36.39 1.20 12.51
C LEU A 153 35.60 0.83 13.76
N LEU A 154 34.99 -0.35 13.73
CA LEU A 154 34.29 -0.94 14.89
C LEU A 154 35.34 -1.36 15.91
N ASP A 155 35.57 -0.51 16.89
CA ASP A 155 36.42 -0.76 18.05
C ASP A 155 35.67 -0.41 19.36
N ASP A 156 36.28 -0.65 20.50
CA ASP A 156 35.68 -0.43 21.82
C ASP A 156 35.32 1.05 22.09
N SER A 157 35.87 2.00 21.33
CA SER A 157 35.61 3.44 21.50
C SER A 157 34.25 3.88 20.91
N ILE A 158 33.63 3.07 20.05
CA ILE A 158 32.31 3.36 19.49
C ILE A 158 31.23 3.38 20.57
N GLY A 159 31.36 2.56 21.61
CA GLY A 159 30.45 2.55 22.74
C GLY A 159 30.30 3.91 23.42
N GLU A 160 31.41 4.58 23.67
CA GLU A 160 31.42 5.90 24.30
C GLU A 160 30.78 6.99 23.42
N GLU A 161 31.00 6.93 22.11
CA GLU A 161 30.39 7.89 21.18
C GLU A 161 28.89 7.68 21.04
N LEU A 162 28.42 6.43 21.08
CA LEU A 162 26.99 6.08 21.10
C LEU A 162 26.32 6.54 22.41
N ASP A 163 27.00 6.43 23.53
CA ASP A 163 26.50 6.88 24.82
C ASP A 163 26.43 8.42 24.89
N GLN A 164 27.41 9.14 24.35
CA GLN A 164 27.35 10.60 24.23
C GLN A 164 26.17 11.07 23.35
N LEU A 165 25.79 10.28 22.34
CA LEU A 165 24.60 10.54 21.52
C LEU A 165 23.30 10.26 22.30
N ARG A 166 23.35 9.42 23.32
CA ARG A 166 22.23 9.10 24.22
C ARG A 166 22.00 10.15 25.29
N GLU A 167 23.07 10.66 25.91
CA GLU A 167 23.01 11.53 27.11
C GLU A 167 22.37 12.90 26.86
N GLY A 168 22.32 13.36 25.62
CA GLY A 168 21.69 14.66 25.29
C GLY A 168 20.17 14.71 25.38
N ARG A 169 19.45 13.64 25.82
CA ARG A 169 17.99 13.58 25.73
C ARG A 169 17.28 12.72 26.77
N ARG A 170 16.27 13.29 27.40
CA ARG A 170 15.17 12.53 28.02
C ARG A 170 14.27 11.98 26.88
N ILE A 171 14.53 10.76 26.41
CA ILE A 171 13.68 10.08 25.44
C ILE A 171 13.05 8.87 26.11
N HIS A 172 11.74 8.87 26.20
CA HIS A 172 10.96 7.68 26.51
C HIS A 172 11.10 6.66 25.35
N ARG A 173 11.91 5.63 25.53
CA ARG A 173 12.26 4.55 24.59
C ARG A 173 12.90 5.03 23.28
N SER A 174 14.22 5.02 23.22
CA SER A 174 14.98 5.12 21.96
C SER A 174 15.10 3.74 21.31
N LEU A 175 14.67 3.64 20.07
CA LEU A 175 15.03 2.54 19.19
C LEU A 175 16.36 2.90 18.53
N PHE A 176 17.44 2.16 18.81
CA PHE A 176 18.71 2.29 18.12
C PHE A 176 18.77 1.25 17.01
N GLU A 177 18.84 1.68 15.77
CA GLU A 177 19.14 0.82 14.62
C GLU A 177 20.59 1.02 14.23
N LEU A 178 21.42 0.01 14.44
CA LEU A 178 22.81 -0.03 13.99
C LEU A 178 22.82 -0.70 12.60
N ARG A 179 23.12 0.07 11.55
CA ARG A 179 23.35 -0.49 10.23
C ARG A 179 24.83 -0.60 9.96
N LEU A 180 25.31 -1.83 9.92
CA LEU A 180 26.65 -2.16 9.42
C LEU A 180 26.58 -2.24 7.88
N LYS A 181 27.49 -1.54 7.20
CA LYS A 181 27.74 -1.71 5.77
C LYS A 181 28.90 -2.63 5.55
#